data_06788ca35d5473b5b2b5cbab4cca5330
#
_entry.id   06788ca35d5473b5b2b5cbab4cca5330
#
_cell.length_a   1.000
_cell.length_b   1.000
_cell.length_c   1.000
_cell.angle_alpha   90.00
_cell.angle_beta   90.00
_cell.angle_gamma   90.00
#
_symmetry.space_group_name_H-M   'P 1'
#
loop_
_entity.id
_entity.type
_entity.pdbx_description
1 polymer ?
#
loop_
_entity_poly.entity_id
_entity_poly.type
_entity_poly.pdbx_seq_one_letter_code
_entity_poly.pdbx_strand_id
1 'polypeptide(L)'
;MMPDIRIRDAAAEDAGVIVLLNDAAVQHTSAMNAMRLQELQTMANCNWVITVDGAVAGFLLAMRERAGYANPNYDFFTARYTVFLYVDRIVIAPEHAGLKLGTRLYEALFEHAHAQGVPVLTCEYNIEPPNEPSRRFHDRFGFSEIGTQLLDSGKKRVSLQAAPVRQ
;
A
#
# COMPACT_ATOMS: atom_id res chain seq x y z
N MET A 1 -17.58 17.31 -16.91
CA MET A 1 -17.51 15.87 -17.17
C MET A 1 -16.76 15.13 -16.06
N MET A 2 -17.27 13.97 -15.68
CA MET A 2 -16.58 13.14 -14.69
C MET A 2 -15.36 12.49 -15.33
N PRO A 3 -14.22 12.49 -14.66
CA PRO A 3 -13.04 11.80 -15.20
C PRO A 3 -13.25 10.28 -15.24
N ASP A 4 -12.60 9.65 -16.21
CA ASP A 4 -12.60 8.19 -16.35
C ASP A 4 -11.51 7.63 -15.41
N ILE A 5 -11.93 7.00 -14.33
CA ILE A 5 -11.03 6.43 -13.31
C ILE A 5 -11.08 4.91 -13.39
N ARG A 6 -9.91 4.29 -13.56
CA ARG A 6 -9.81 2.84 -13.69
C ARG A 6 -8.65 2.30 -12.84
N ILE A 7 -8.84 1.08 -12.33
CA ILE A 7 -7.81 0.30 -11.67
C ILE A 7 -7.48 -0.87 -12.58
N ARG A 8 -6.21 -1.11 -12.81
CA ARG A 8 -5.73 -2.23 -13.62
C ARG A 8 -4.38 -2.73 -13.11
N ASP A 9 -3.99 -3.91 -13.56
CA ASP A 9 -2.63 -4.40 -13.28
C ASP A 9 -1.61 -3.45 -13.91
N ALA A 10 -0.48 -3.26 -13.22
CA ALA A 10 0.62 -2.47 -13.74
C ALA A 10 1.26 -3.21 -14.91
N ALA A 11 1.61 -2.47 -15.95
CA ALA A 11 2.33 -2.99 -17.11
C ALA A 11 3.79 -2.55 -17.05
N ALA A 12 4.66 -3.16 -17.86
CA ALA A 12 6.08 -2.83 -17.89
C ALA A 12 6.32 -1.35 -18.20
N GLU A 13 5.51 -0.77 -19.09
CA GLU A 13 5.62 0.64 -19.47
C GLU A 13 5.25 1.62 -18.34
N ASP A 14 4.61 1.15 -17.28
CA ASP A 14 4.23 2.00 -16.14
C ASP A 14 5.40 2.22 -15.16
N ALA A 15 6.48 1.45 -15.29
CA ALA A 15 7.57 1.45 -14.30
C ALA A 15 8.16 2.83 -14.05
N GLY A 16 8.38 3.62 -15.10
CA GLY A 16 8.95 4.96 -14.98
C GLY A 16 8.09 5.89 -14.15
N VAL A 17 6.80 5.93 -14.42
CA VAL A 17 5.88 6.82 -13.68
C VAL A 17 5.70 6.33 -12.23
N ILE A 18 5.69 5.02 -12.00
CA ILE A 18 5.59 4.47 -10.63
C ILE A 18 6.81 4.92 -9.80
N VAL A 19 8.02 4.81 -10.36
CA VAL A 19 9.23 5.24 -9.66
C VAL A 19 9.18 6.73 -9.34
N LEU A 20 8.74 7.57 -10.28
CA LEU A 20 8.61 9.01 -10.06
C LEU A 20 7.58 9.33 -8.96
N LEU A 21 6.44 8.65 -8.96
CA LEU A 21 5.43 8.81 -7.91
C LEU A 21 6.00 8.44 -6.54
N ASN A 22 6.75 7.35 -6.48
CA ASN A 22 7.37 6.91 -5.23
C ASN A 22 8.40 7.91 -4.72
N ASP A 23 9.22 8.47 -5.61
CA ASP A 23 10.22 9.46 -5.24
C ASP A 23 9.59 10.69 -4.60
N ALA A 24 8.45 11.14 -5.11
CA ALA A 24 7.72 12.28 -4.57
C ALA A 24 7.13 12.01 -3.19
N ALA A 25 6.93 10.74 -2.83
CA ALA A 25 6.32 10.31 -1.57
C ALA A 25 7.32 9.62 -0.62
N VAL A 26 8.62 9.67 -0.91
CA VAL A 26 9.64 8.86 -0.22
C VAL A 26 9.69 9.09 1.29
N GLN A 27 9.29 10.26 1.78
CA GLN A 27 9.24 10.55 3.22
C GLN A 27 8.19 9.72 3.95
N HIS A 28 7.21 9.16 3.24
CA HIS A 28 6.13 8.32 3.79
C HIS A 28 6.25 6.86 3.38
N THR A 29 7.22 6.53 2.56
CA THR A 29 7.50 5.16 2.12
C THR A 29 9.04 4.98 2.07
N SER A 30 9.53 4.01 1.33
CA SER A 30 10.97 3.82 1.15
C SER A 30 11.38 4.10 -0.29
N ALA A 31 12.65 4.46 -0.47
CA ALA A 31 13.20 4.69 -1.80
C ALA A 31 13.07 3.44 -2.66
N MET A 32 12.80 3.63 -3.96
CA MET A 32 12.59 2.52 -4.87
C MET A 32 13.02 2.93 -6.28
N ASN A 33 14.07 2.29 -6.78
CA ASN A 33 14.45 2.43 -8.20
C ASN A 33 13.72 1.38 -9.05
N ALA A 34 13.95 1.39 -10.34
CA ALA A 34 13.27 0.46 -11.26
C ALA A 34 13.58 -1.00 -10.96
N MET A 35 14.82 -1.31 -10.54
CA MET A 35 15.22 -2.67 -10.17
C MET A 35 14.47 -3.14 -8.92
N ARG A 36 14.37 -2.28 -7.90
CA ARG A 36 13.64 -2.60 -6.67
C ARG A 36 12.15 -2.77 -6.95
N LEU A 37 11.59 -1.92 -7.82
CA LEU A 37 10.20 -2.08 -8.23
C LEU A 37 9.96 -3.45 -8.85
N GLN A 38 10.83 -3.88 -9.75
CA GLN A 38 10.70 -5.18 -10.38
C GLN A 38 10.75 -6.32 -9.36
N GLU A 39 11.67 -6.25 -8.39
CA GLU A 39 11.75 -7.23 -7.30
C GLU A 39 10.44 -7.29 -6.51
N LEU A 40 9.91 -6.14 -6.12
CA LEU A 40 8.68 -6.07 -5.35
C LEU A 40 7.49 -6.60 -6.15
N GLN A 41 7.45 -6.29 -7.45
CA GLN A 41 6.38 -6.76 -8.32
C GLN A 41 6.35 -8.28 -8.45
N THR A 42 7.51 -8.95 -8.42
CA THR A 42 7.55 -10.42 -8.46
C THR A 42 7.00 -11.06 -7.21
N MET A 43 7.05 -10.37 -6.07
CA MET A 43 6.53 -10.85 -4.79
C MET A 43 5.08 -10.44 -4.56
N ALA A 44 4.58 -9.45 -5.30
CA ALA A 44 3.27 -8.85 -5.05
C ALA A 44 2.13 -9.75 -5.52
N ASN A 45 1.09 -9.83 -4.70
CA ASN A 45 -0.19 -10.41 -5.09
C ASN A 45 -1.04 -9.38 -5.83
N CYS A 46 -0.99 -8.11 -5.37
CA CYS A 46 -1.61 -6.98 -6.06
C CYS A 46 -0.52 -6.02 -6.50
N ASN A 47 -0.47 -5.76 -7.80
CA ASN A 47 0.46 -4.85 -8.44
C ASN A 47 -0.36 -3.96 -9.37
N TRP A 48 -0.97 -2.92 -8.79
CA TRP A 48 -2.01 -2.14 -9.46
C TRP A 48 -1.60 -0.70 -9.70
N VAL A 49 -2.11 -0.14 -10.78
CA VAL A 49 -2.13 1.30 -11.00
C VAL A 49 -3.58 1.77 -11.06
N ILE A 50 -3.81 3.03 -10.67
CA ILE A 50 -5.08 3.71 -10.87
C ILE A 50 -4.85 4.82 -11.87
N THR A 51 -5.70 4.90 -12.88
CA THR A 51 -5.57 5.88 -13.96
C THR A 51 -6.71 6.88 -13.92
N VAL A 52 -6.42 8.09 -14.35
CA VAL A 52 -7.40 9.16 -14.56
C VAL A 52 -7.28 9.56 -16.02
N ASP A 53 -8.34 9.35 -16.77
CA ASP A 53 -8.38 9.62 -18.22
C ASP A 53 -7.20 8.98 -18.96
N GLY A 54 -6.85 7.75 -18.54
CA GLY A 54 -5.79 6.94 -19.15
C GLY A 54 -4.39 7.18 -18.62
N ALA A 55 -4.16 8.24 -17.83
CA ALA A 55 -2.84 8.53 -17.26
C ALA A 55 -2.72 7.94 -15.86
N VAL A 56 -1.57 7.32 -15.54
CA VAL A 56 -1.31 6.76 -14.21
C VAL A 56 -1.27 7.88 -13.17
N ALA A 57 -2.13 7.78 -12.17
CA ALA A 57 -2.28 8.77 -11.10
C ALA A 57 -1.92 8.21 -9.72
N GLY A 58 -1.65 6.91 -9.63
CA GLY A 58 -1.26 6.28 -8.38
C GLY A 58 -0.98 4.80 -8.58
N PHE A 59 -0.45 4.17 -7.52
CA PHE A 59 -0.18 2.73 -7.56
C PHE A 59 -0.28 2.12 -6.17
N LEU A 60 -0.43 0.79 -6.14
CA LEU A 60 -0.51 0.01 -4.92
C LEU A 60 0.22 -1.32 -5.10
N LEU A 61 1.04 -1.68 -4.11
CA LEU A 61 1.69 -2.99 -4.04
C LEU A 61 1.28 -3.67 -2.74
N ALA A 62 0.77 -4.89 -2.83
CA ALA A 62 0.38 -5.68 -1.67
C ALA A 62 0.84 -7.12 -1.82
N MET A 63 1.31 -7.70 -0.71
CA MET A 63 1.86 -9.06 -0.65
C MET A 63 1.01 -9.96 0.21
N ARG A 64 0.82 -11.19 -0.24
CA ARG A 64 0.20 -12.26 0.55
C ARG A 64 1.23 -12.87 1.50
N GLU A 65 0.76 -13.72 2.41
CA GLU A 65 1.63 -14.53 3.24
C GLU A 65 2.57 -15.37 2.37
N ARG A 66 3.75 -15.69 2.89
CA ARG A 66 4.77 -16.51 2.22
C ARG A 66 5.28 -15.93 0.91
N ALA A 67 5.29 -14.61 0.80
CA ALA A 67 5.77 -13.94 -0.42
C ALA A 67 7.30 -13.93 -0.54
N GLY A 68 8.02 -14.28 0.52
CA GLY A 68 9.47 -14.21 0.53
C GLY A 68 10.02 -12.80 0.70
N TYR A 69 9.20 -11.91 1.20
CA TYR A 69 9.55 -10.50 1.34
C TYR A 69 10.33 -10.24 2.63
N ALA A 70 11.60 -9.87 2.51
CA ALA A 70 12.46 -9.56 3.64
C ALA A 70 12.23 -8.11 4.07
N ASN A 71 11.37 -7.91 5.07
CA ASN A 71 10.99 -6.58 5.55
C ASN A 71 10.53 -6.69 7.01
N PRO A 72 11.04 -5.83 7.93
CA PRO A 72 10.68 -5.93 9.34
C PRO A 72 9.18 -5.79 9.63
N ASN A 73 8.48 -4.92 8.90
CA ASN A 73 7.04 -4.74 9.08
C ASN A 73 6.27 -5.97 8.61
N TYR A 74 6.64 -6.50 7.46
CA TYR A 74 6.05 -7.73 6.92
C TYR A 74 6.28 -8.90 7.86
N ASP A 75 7.49 -9.02 8.41
CA ASP A 75 7.85 -10.09 9.37
C ASP A 75 7.00 -10.03 10.63
N PHE A 76 6.67 -8.82 11.10
CA PHE A 76 5.79 -8.63 12.25
C PHE A 76 4.43 -9.30 12.02
N PHE A 77 3.86 -9.14 10.82
CA PHE A 77 2.57 -9.74 10.48
C PHE A 77 2.69 -11.24 10.24
N THR A 78 3.78 -11.70 9.64
CA THR A 78 4.05 -13.13 9.44
C THR A 78 4.05 -13.89 10.77
N ALA A 79 4.54 -13.27 11.83
CA ALA A 79 4.55 -13.87 13.16
C ALA A 79 3.16 -13.97 13.80
N ARG A 80 2.18 -13.19 13.32
CA ARG A 80 0.85 -13.08 13.92
C ARG A 80 -0.27 -13.72 13.11
N TYR A 81 -0.15 -13.72 11.78
CA TYR A 81 -1.23 -14.19 10.90
C TYR A 81 -0.73 -15.26 9.95
N THR A 82 -1.53 -16.30 9.78
CA THR A 82 -1.25 -17.36 8.81
C THR A 82 -1.65 -16.91 7.39
N VAL A 83 -2.76 -16.17 7.30
CA VAL A 83 -3.32 -15.69 6.03
C VAL A 83 -3.59 -14.20 6.17
N PHE A 84 -2.94 -13.38 5.34
CA PHE A 84 -3.11 -11.94 5.38
C PHE A 84 -2.72 -11.32 4.05
N LEU A 85 -3.13 -10.07 3.84
CA LEU A 85 -2.71 -9.27 2.70
C LEU A 85 -2.10 -7.97 3.23
N TYR A 86 -0.81 -7.80 2.98
CA TYR A 86 -0.02 -6.69 3.48
C TYR A 86 0.15 -5.62 2.41
N VAL A 87 -0.29 -4.40 2.71
CA VAL A 87 -0.08 -3.25 1.81
C VAL A 87 1.33 -2.73 2.06
N ASP A 88 2.24 -3.01 1.13
CA ASP A 88 3.62 -2.52 1.23
C ASP A 88 3.65 -1.01 1.01
N ARG A 89 2.96 -0.53 -0.01
CA ARG A 89 2.86 0.91 -0.29
C ARG A 89 1.66 1.23 -1.17
N ILE A 90 1.13 2.43 -0.94
CA ILE A 90 0.11 3.06 -1.77
C ILE A 90 0.54 4.51 -1.96
N VAL A 91 0.59 4.97 -3.19
CA VAL A 91 1.01 6.34 -3.52
C VAL A 91 0.04 6.92 -4.52
N ILE A 92 -0.44 8.13 -4.23
CA ILE A 92 -1.34 8.89 -5.11
C ILE A 92 -0.65 10.19 -5.50
N ALA A 93 -0.73 10.54 -6.78
CA ALA A 93 -0.20 11.82 -7.26
C ALA A 93 -0.93 12.98 -6.59
N PRO A 94 -0.21 13.97 -6.01
CA PRO A 94 -0.85 15.08 -5.28
C PRO A 94 -1.84 15.89 -6.13
N GLU A 95 -1.60 16.03 -7.42
CA GLU A 95 -2.46 16.78 -8.34
C GLU A 95 -3.84 16.17 -8.52
N HIS A 96 -4.03 14.92 -8.10
CA HIS A 96 -5.32 14.23 -8.15
C HIS A 96 -5.99 14.12 -6.79
N ALA A 97 -5.52 14.87 -5.78
CA ALA A 97 -6.18 14.96 -4.49
C ALA A 97 -7.63 15.45 -4.69
N GLY A 98 -8.57 14.88 -3.96
CA GLY A 98 -9.99 15.21 -4.12
C GLY A 98 -10.77 14.25 -5.00
N LEU A 99 -10.12 13.40 -5.79
CA LEU A 99 -10.77 12.36 -6.57
C LEU A 99 -10.98 11.05 -5.78
N LYS A 100 -10.48 11.01 -4.55
CA LYS A 100 -10.61 9.85 -3.66
C LYS A 100 -10.00 8.57 -4.25
N LEU A 101 -8.87 8.70 -4.92
CA LEU A 101 -8.21 7.57 -5.58
C LEU A 101 -7.72 6.51 -4.59
N GLY A 102 -7.19 6.94 -3.44
CA GLY A 102 -6.78 6.02 -2.38
C GLY A 102 -7.94 5.22 -1.84
N THR A 103 -9.10 5.87 -1.66
CA THR A 103 -10.33 5.21 -1.22
C THR A 103 -10.74 4.13 -2.22
N ARG A 104 -10.73 4.46 -3.52
CA ARG A 104 -11.08 3.50 -4.57
C ARG A 104 -10.14 2.30 -4.58
N LEU A 105 -8.84 2.53 -4.41
CA LEU A 105 -7.86 1.45 -4.36
C LEU A 105 -8.10 0.53 -3.15
N TYR A 106 -8.38 1.10 -1.98
CA TYR A 106 -8.62 0.29 -0.79
C TYR A 106 -9.97 -0.45 -0.86
N GLU A 107 -11.00 0.16 -1.42
CA GLU A 107 -12.26 -0.55 -1.64
C GLU A 107 -12.05 -1.77 -2.53
N ALA A 108 -11.31 -1.60 -3.64
CA ALA A 108 -10.97 -2.71 -4.54
C ALA A 108 -10.12 -3.76 -3.83
N LEU A 109 -9.21 -3.32 -2.94
CA LEU A 109 -8.34 -4.23 -2.20
C LEU A 109 -9.13 -5.08 -1.21
N PHE A 110 -10.10 -4.48 -0.49
CA PHE A 110 -10.97 -5.23 0.41
C PHE A 110 -11.82 -6.25 -0.36
N GLU A 111 -12.36 -5.87 -1.53
CA GLU A 111 -13.10 -6.79 -2.38
C GLU A 111 -12.22 -7.95 -2.86
N HIS A 112 -10.99 -7.65 -3.27
CA HIS A 112 -10.03 -8.67 -3.69
C HIS A 112 -9.70 -9.64 -2.56
N ALA A 113 -9.45 -9.11 -1.37
CA ALA A 113 -9.16 -9.93 -0.19
C ALA A 113 -10.35 -10.83 0.15
N HIS A 114 -11.57 -10.29 0.13
CA HIS A 114 -12.77 -11.07 0.36
C HIS A 114 -12.89 -12.21 -0.66
N ALA A 115 -12.70 -11.91 -1.94
CA ALA A 115 -12.80 -12.90 -3.02
C ALA A 115 -11.77 -14.02 -2.88
N GLN A 116 -10.61 -13.73 -2.30
CA GLN A 116 -9.54 -14.72 -2.09
C GLN A 116 -9.58 -15.38 -0.72
N GLY A 117 -10.58 -15.08 0.09
CA GLY A 117 -10.71 -15.67 1.43
C GLY A 117 -9.68 -15.15 2.43
N VAL A 118 -9.13 -13.96 2.22
CA VAL A 118 -8.15 -13.35 3.13
C VAL A 118 -8.90 -12.62 4.24
N PRO A 119 -8.70 -12.99 5.52
CA PRO A 119 -9.50 -12.44 6.61
C PRO A 119 -9.02 -11.10 7.15
N VAL A 120 -7.80 -10.66 6.80
CA VAL A 120 -7.22 -9.45 7.39
C VAL A 120 -6.33 -8.72 6.38
N LEU A 121 -6.47 -7.40 6.33
CA LEU A 121 -5.54 -6.51 5.65
C LEU A 121 -4.60 -5.91 6.69
N THR A 122 -3.32 -5.78 6.34
CA THR A 122 -2.30 -5.22 7.23
C THR A 122 -1.53 -4.13 6.50
N CYS A 123 -1.00 -3.19 7.26
CA CYS A 123 -0.13 -2.12 6.74
C CYS A 123 0.58 -1.45 7.90
N GLU A 124 1.40 -0.43 7.59
CA GLU A 124 1.96 0.46 8.61
C GLU A 124 1.96 1.89 8.09
N TYR A 125 2.01 2.83 9.03
CA TYR A 125 2.28 4.23 8.70
C TYR A 125 3.13 4.87 9.80
N ASN A 126 3.80 5.97 9.44
CA ASN A 126 4.72 6.66 10.35
C ASN A 126 3.96 7.37 11.47
N ILE A 127 4.44 7.25 12.70
CA ILE A 127 3.97 8.02 13.85
C ILE A 127 5.07 8.92 14.43
N GLU A 128 6.33 8.63 14.11
CA GLU A 128 7.48 9.48 14.42
C GLU A 128 8.43 9.47 13.21
N PRO A 129 8.42 10.53 12.37
CA PRO A 129 7.52 11.68 12.39
C PRO A 129 6.08 11.28 12.04
N PRO A 130 5.07 12.04 12.52
CA PRO A 130 3.67 11.65 12.32
C PRO A 130 3.21 11.81 10.87
N ASN A 131 2.30 10.93 10.45
CA ASN A 131 1.61 11.02 9.16
C ASN A 131 0.11 11.01 9.43
N GLU A 132 -0.42 12.15 9.89
CA GLU A 132 -1.81 12.29 10.28
C GLU A 132 -2.82 12.03 9.16
N PRO A 133 -2.59 12.49 7.91
CA PRO A 133 -3.50 12.14 6.82
C PRO A 133 -3.62 10.62 6.62
N SER A 134 -2.52 9.88 6.72
CA SER A 134 -2.53 8.42 6.59
C SER A 134 -3.30 7.78 7.75
N ARG A 135 -3.09 8.27 8.99
CA ARG A 135 -3.82 7.76 10.16
C ARG A 135 -5.33 7.90 9.96
N ARG A 136 -5.79 9.10 9.60
CA ARG A 136 -7.23 9.35 9.40
C ARG A 136 -7.79 8.52 8.26
N PHE A 137 -7.03 8.37 7.17
CA PHE A 137 -7.44 7.56 6.03
C PHE A 137 -7.63 6.10 6.45
N HIS A 138 -6.66 5.52 7.17
CA HIS A 138 -6.73 4.13 7.59
C HIS A 138 -7.82 3.89 8.64
N ASP A 139 -8.01 4.84 9.57
CA ASP A 139 -9.06 4.72 10.58
C ASP A 139 -10.45 4.55 9.94
N ARG A 140 -10.70 5.24 8.82
CA ARG A 140 -11.98 5.14 8.11
C ARG A 140 -12.24 3.75 7.54
N PHE A 141 -11.18 2.97 7.27
CA PHE A 141 -11.32 1.60 6.74
C PHE A 141 -11.35 0.54 7.84
N GLY A 142 -11.35 0.94 9.10
CA GLY A 142 -11.43 -0.01 10.21
C GLY A 142 -10.10 -0.56 10.66
N PHE A 143 -8.99 0.05 10.26
CA PHE A 143 -7.67 -0.34 10.76
C PHE A 143 -7.52 0.08 12.22
N SER A 144 -6.85 -0.76 13.00
CA SER A 144 -6.46 -0.46 14.37
C SER A 144 -5.01 -0.87 14.60
N GLU A 145 -4.36 -0.17 15.52
CA GLU A 145 -2.97 -0.47 15.88
C GLU A 145 -2.87 -1.78 16.63
N ILE A 146 -1.98 -2.65 16.16
CA ILE A 146 -1.68 -3.91 16.85
C ILE A 146 -0.23 -3.97 17.36
N GLY A 147 0.55 -2.93 17.11
CA GLY A 147 1.91 -2.81 17.60
C GLY A 147 2.61 -1.61 17.01
N THR A 148 3.82 -1.35 17.50
CA THR A 148 4.69 -0.30 16.97
C THR A 148 6.10 -0.88 16.78
N GLN A 149 6.90 -0.23 15.93
CA GLN A 149 8.24 -0.69 15.64
C GLN A 149 9.14 0.49 15.30
N LEU A 150 10.39 0.45 15.79
CA LEU A 150 11.41 1.43 15.43
C LEU A 150 12.15 0.94 14.19
N LEU A 151 12.34 1.82 13.23
CA LEU A 151 13.07 1.57 11.99
C LEU A 151 14.18 2.61 11.83
N ASP A 152 15.10 2.40 10.89
CA ASP A 152 16.19 3.34 10.54
C ASP A 152 17.01 3.75 11.77
N SER A 153 17.47 2.77 12.55
CA SER A 153 18.28 3.00 13.76
C SER A 153 17.58 3.93 14.77
N GLY A 154 16.25 3.82 14.87
CA GLY A 154 15.45 4.60 15.79
C GLY A 154 14.97 5.95 15.28
N LYS A 155 15.27 6.29 14.03
CA LYS A 155 14.86 7.58 13.43
C LYS A 155 13.39 7.60 13.02
N LYS A 156 12.77 6.43 12.86
CA LYS A 156 11.40 6.30 12.41
C LYS A 156 10.67 5.31 13.31
N ARG A 157 9.48 5.69 13.76
CA ARG A 157 8.58 4.77 14.46
C ARG A 157 7.32 4.60 13.60
N VAL A 158 6.90 3.36 13.42
CA VAL A 158 5.68 3.06 12.65
C VAL A 158 4.64 2.42 13.56
N SER A 159 3.38 2.67 13.24
CA SER A 159 2.23 1.97 13.80
C SER A 159 1.87 0.82 12.86
N LEU A 160 1.84 -0.40 13.42
CA LEU A 160 1.48 -1.59 12.67
C LEU A 160 -0.02 -1.82 12.82
N GLN A 161 -0.73 -1.86 11.69
CA GLN A 161 -2.17 -1.76 11.62
C GLN A 161 -2.79 -3.01 11.01
N ALA A 162 -3.97 -3.38 11.49
CA ALA A 162 -4.75 -4.48 10.91
C ALA A 162 -6.21 -4.11 10.82
N ALA A 163 -6.86 -4.53 9.74
CA ALA A 163 -8.30 -4.34 9.55
C ALA A 163 -8.94 -5.66 9.15
N PRO A 164 -10.07 -6.06 9.77
CA PRO A 164 -10.76 -7.26 9.36
C PRO A 164 -11.40 -7.09 7.99
N VAL A 165 -11.37 -8.17 7.21
CA VAL A 165 -12.07 -8.23 5.93
C VAL A 165 -13.41 -8.92 6.18
N ARG A 166 -14.51 -8.23 5.89
CA ARG A 166 -15.86 -8.78 6.11
C ARG A 166 -16.09 -9.94 5.16
N GLN A 167 -16.61 -11.04 5.69
CA GLN A 167 -16.95 -12.23 4.93
C GLN A 167 -18.42 -12.23 4.48
#